data_eb0fe4b36047b4a99ee82c7bf8bd3970
#
_entry.id   eb0fe4b36047b4a99ee82c7bf8bd3970
#
_cell.length_a   1.000
_cell.length_b   1.000
_cell.length_c   1.000
_cell.angle_alpha   90.00
_cell.angle_beta   90.00
_cell.angle_gamma   90.00
#
_symmetry.space_group_name_H-M   'P 1'
#
loop_
_entity.id
_entity.type
_entity.pdbx_description
1 polymer ?
#
loop_
_entity_poly.entity_id
_entity_poly.type
_entity_poly.pdbx_seq_one_letter_code
_entity_poly.pdbx_strand_id
1 'polypeptide(L)'
;MRGRGLLFALVFVAYPLGAQNPDGLSVGRQMLAEDNPGELWVQRGERLFFEKRGPKGASLERCDLGLGPGKVEGAFARLPRYFPDTDKVQDLESRLLTCMVSLQGFKREDIVRERFGTLDRDSDMEALVSFIGSKSNGLKMDMPLAHPKEREAYKSGEYLFHRRSGPLDFSCATCHAEEGKRIRLQDLPNMTDAKQMQMVVATGWPAYRGTQASVRTMQHRLYDCNWQMRLPDLGFASEMSVALTSYLYGRGKGGVVQLPGVRR
;
A
#
# COMPACT_ATOMS: atom_id res chain seq x y z
N MET A 1 -21.38 23.31 80.84
CA MET A 1 -21.33 23.81 79.45
C MET A 1 -20.67 22.77 78.60
N ARG A 2 -21.46 22.05 77.78
CA ARG A 2 -20.96 20.95 76.91
C ARG A 2 -20.81 21.51 75.49
N GLY A 3 -19.56 21.65 75.02
CA GLY A 3 -19.28 22.07 73.66
C GLY A 3 -19.48 20.89 72.68
N ARG A 4 -20.38 21.10 71.72
CA ARG A 4 -20.60 20.19 70.61
C ARG A 4 -19.60 20.54 69.48
N GLY A 5 -18.59 19.66 69.29
CA GLY A 5 -17.72 19.77 68.13
C GLY A 5 -18.44 19.26 66.85
N LEU A 6 -18.54 20.12 65.85
CA LEU A 6 -18.98 19.75 64.49
C LEU A 6 -17.79 19.08 63.79
N LEU A 7 -17.93 17.80 63.44
CA LEU A 7 -17.05 17.14 62.49
C LEU A 7 -17.50 17.46 61.05
N PHE A 8 -16.68 18.23 60.34
CA PHE A 8 -16.83 18.41 58.89
C PHE A 8 -16.23 17.16 58.17
N ALA A 9 -17.08 16.34 57.57
CA ALA A 9 -16.64 15.25 56.70
C ALA A 9 -16.32 15.87 55.31
N LEU A 10 -15.03 15.88 54.95
CA LEU A 10 -14.58 16.21 53.59
C LEU A 10 -14.90 15.03 52.68
N VAL A 11 -15.90 15.18 51.80
CA VAL A 11 -16.21 14.24 50.74
C VAL A 11 -15.24 14.52 49.59
N PHE A 12 -14.24 13.67 49.41
CA PHE A 12 -13.41 13.61 48.22
C PHE A 12 -14.23 13.04 47.07
N VAL A 13 -14.71 13.88 46.18
CA VAL A 13 -15.24 13.43 44.89
C VAL A 13 -14.03 13.04 44.01
N ALA A 14 -13.78 11.75 43.87
CA ALA A 14 -12.82 11.28 42.89
C ALA A 14 -13.40 11.45 41.49
N TYR A 15 -12.92 12.47 40.76
CA TYR A 15 -13.17 12.56 39.34
C TYR A 15 -12.39 11.42 38.62
N PRO A 16 -13.02 10.64 37.72
CA PRO A 16 -12.28 9.68 36.93
C PRO A 16 -11.35 10.46 36.00
N LEU A 17 -10.06 10.43 36.26
CA LEU A 17 -9.00 10.82 35.33
C LEU A 17 -8.93 9.78 34.20
N GLY A 18 -9.80 9.91 33.20
CA GLY A 18 -9.93 8.96 32.12
C GLY A 18 -10.39 9.55 30.80
N ALA A 19 -10.18 10.85 30.57
CA ALA A 19 -10.21 11.36 29.22
C ALA A 19 -8.75 11.34 28.71
N GLN A 20 -8.35 10.24 28.06
CA GLN A 20 -7.18 10.27 27.19
C GLN A 20 -7.51 11.28 26.10
N ASN A 21 -6.97 12.49 26.18
CA ASN A 21 -6.94 13.40 25.06
C ASN A 21 -6.21 12.63 23.93
N PRO A 22 -6.87 12.42 22.78
CA PRO A 22 -6.18 11.81 21.64
C PRO A 22 -4.95 12.68 21.39
N ASP A 23 -3.77 12.02 21.29
CA ASP A 23 -2.55 12.77 21.01
C ASP A 23 -2.74 13.59 19.72
N GLY A 24 -2.10 14.74 19.59
CA GLY A 24 -2.27 15.62 18.41
C GLY A 24 -1.94 14.91 17.09
N LEU A 25 -1.21 13.78 17.14
CA LEU A 25 -0.90 12.93 16.00
C LEU A 25 -2.10 12.07 15.58
N SER A 26 -2.90 11.57 16.52
CA SER A 26 -4.11 10.79 16.19
C SER A 26 -5.19 11.70 15.61
N VAL A 27 -5.37 12.89 16.14
CA VAL A 27 -6.30 13.92 15.59
C VAL A 27 -5.86 14.34 14.19
N GLY A 28 -4.58 14.64 13.99
CA GLY A 28 -4.07 14.99 12.66
C GLY A 28 -4.23 13.87 11.61
N ARG A 29 -4.10 12.61 12.02
CA ARG A 29 -4.36 11.47 11.13
C ARG A 29 -5.84 11.34 10.77
N GLN A 30 -6.72 11.57 11.72
CA GLN A 30 -8.16 11.51 11.49
C GLN A 30 -8.60 12.63 10.54
N MET A 31 -8.15 13.86 10.76
CA MET A 31 -8.41 14.97 9.85
C MET A 31 -7.92 14.71 8.43
N LEU A 32 -6.70 14.17 8.27
CA LEU A 32 -6.16 13.80 6.96
C LEU A 32 -6.89 12.60 6.33
N ALA A 33 -7.55 11.76 7.13
CA ALA A 33 -8.35 10.65 6.59
C ALA A 33 -9.74 11.12 6.12
N GLU A 34 -10.31 12.13 6.79
CA GLU A 34 -11.56 12.75 6.40
C GLU A 34 -11.42 13.61 5.14
N ASP A 35 -10.28 14.27 4.99
CA ASP A 35 -9.95 15.16 3.85
C ASP A 35 -8.66 14.65 3.17
N ASN A 36 -8.73 13.44 2.62
CA ASN A 36 -7.58 12.69 2.14
C ASN A 36 -6.95 13.34 0.89
N PRO A 37 -5.76 13.95 0.99
CA PRO A 37 -5.12 14.58 -0.17
C PRO A 37 -4.79 13.59 -1.31
N GLY A 38 -4.77 12.29 -1.03
CA GLY A 38 -4.60 11.22 -2.02
C GLY A 38 -5.68 11.21 -3.11
N GLU A 39 -6.85 11.83 -2.85
CA GLU A 39 -7.92 11.98 -3.85
C GLU A 39 -7.48 12.79 -5.08
N LEU A 40 -6.52 13.68 -4.95
CA LEU A 40 -5.93 14.39 -6.11
C LEU A 40 -5.23 13.41 -7.06
N TRP A 41 -4.57 12.37 -6.52
CA TRP A 41 -3.97 11.30 -7.32
C TRP A 41 -5.02 10.40 -7.96
N VAL A 42 -6.14 10.14 -7.28
CA VAL A 42 -7.27 9.38 -7.85
C VAL A 42 -7.81 10.12 -9.07
N GLN A 43 -8.13 11.42 -8.95
CA GLN A 43 -8.65 12.24 -10.05
C GLN A 43 -7.64 12.34 -11.21
N ARG A 44 -6.36 12.53 -10.90
CA ARG A 44 -5.31 12.52 -11.91
C ARG A 44 -5.20 11.17 -12.60
N GLY A 45 -5.24 10.07 -11.84
CA GLY A 45 -5.17 8.71 -12.36
C GLY A 45 -6.35 8.37 -13.26
N GLU A 46 -7.55 8.80 -12.89
CA GLU A 46 -8.75 8.66 -13.73
C GLU A 46 -8.56 9.35 -15.07
N ARG A 47 -8.15 10.61 -15.07
CA ARG A 47 -7.86 11.33 -16.32
C ARG A 47 -6.82 10.60 -17.16
N LEU A 48 -5.68 10.19 -16.56
CA LEU A 48 -4.62 9.48 -17.27
C LEU A 48 -5.06 8.14 -17.86
N PHE A 49 -6.01 7.46 -17.23
CA PHE A 49 -6.53 6.17 -17.69
C PHE A 49 -7.34 6.32 -18.98
N PHE A 50 -8.16 7.36 -19.08
CA PHE A 50 -9.04 7.62 -20.23
C PHE A 50 -8.38 8.51 -21.31
N GLU A 51 -7.32 9.24 -20.98
CA GLU A 51 -6.60 10.11 -21.92
C GLU A 51 -5.84 9.30 -22.97
N LYS A 52 -5.94 9.72 -24.23
CA LYS A 52 -5.13 9.17 -25.33
C LYS A 52 -3.70 9.68 -25.22
N ARG A 53 -2.76 8.79 -24.95
CA ARG A 53 -1.37 9.13 -24.65
C ARG A 53 -0.39 8.23 -25.41
N GLY A 54 0.88 8.62 -25.31
CA GLY A 54 1.99 7.87 -25.88
C GLY A 54 2.03 7.92 -27.43
N PRO A 55 3.05 7.30 -28.02
CA PRO A 55 3.26 7.31 -29.48
C PRO A 55 2.09 6.73 -30.30
N LYS A 56 1.30 5.82 -29.69
CA LYS A 56 0.14 5.21 -30.36
C LYS A 56 -1.16 6.01 -30.19
N GLY A 57 -1.16 7.11 -29.42
CA GLY A 57 -2.33 7.92 -29.18
C GLY A 57 -3.52 7.15 -28.61
N ALA A 58 -3.27 6.19 -27.71
CA ALA A 58 -4.28 5.31 -27.14
C ALA A 58 -4.49 5.54 -25.65
N SER A 59 -5.73 5.30 -25.16
CA SER A 59 -6.03 5.27 -23.74
C SER A 59 -5.72 3.89 -23.12
N LEU A 60 -5.86 3.78 -21.79
CA LEU A 60 -5.72 2.51 -21.07
C LEU A 60 -7.05 1.75 -20.95
N GLU A 61 -8.15 2.23 -21.55
CA GLU A 61 -9.49 1.59 -21.46
C GLU A 61 -9.52 0.15 -21.98
N ARG A 62 -8.58 -0.25 -22.84
CA ARG A 62 -8.45 -1.62 -23.32
C ARG A 62 -7.49 -2.47 -22.49
N CYS A 63 -6.91 -1.93 -21.42
CA CYS A 63 -6.04 -2.66 -20.52
C CYS A 63 -6.87 -3.73 -19.77
N ASP A 64 -6.53 -4.99 -19.94
CA ASP A 64 -7.08 -6.07 -19.13
C ASP A 64 -6.33 -6.14 -17.79
N LEU A 65 -7.01 -5.75 -16.72
CA LEU A 65 -6.50 -5.82 -15.35
C LEU A 65 -6.82 -7.16 -14.66
N GLY A 66 -7.17 -8.17 -15.46
CA GLY A 66 -7.47 -9.52 -15.00
C GLY A 66 -8.97 -9.81 -14.81
N LEU A 67 -9.83 -8.87 -15.13
CA LEU A 67 -11.28 -9.01 -15.13
C LEU A 67 -11.88 -8.87 -16.54
N GLY A 68 -11.03 -8.79 -17.55
CA GLY A 68 -11.34 -8.47 -18.94
C GLY A 68 -11.01 -7.02 -19.29
N PRO A 69 -10.85 -6.71 -20.59
CA PRO A 69 -10.48 -5.38 -21.05
C PRO A 69 -11.43 -4.29 -20.54
N GLY A 70 -10.86 -3.21 -19.99
CA GLY A 70 -11.59 -2.03 -19.53
C GLY A 70 -12.34 -2.18 -18.20
N LYS A 71 -12.32 -3.33 -17.56
CA LYS A 71 -12.93 -3.55 -16.25
C LYS A 71 -11.98 -3.13 -15.15
N VAL A 72 -12.27 -1.99 -14.52
CA VAL A 72 -11.46 -1.40 -13.46
C VAL A 72 -11.99 -1.75 -12.08
N GLU A 73 -13.32 -1.80 -11.93
CA GLU A 73 -14.00 -2.05 -10.66
C GLU A 73 -13.63 -3.41 -10.10
N GLY A 74 -13.03 -3.41 -8.91
CA GLY A 74 -12.62 -4.63 -8.21
C GLY A 74 -11.29 -5.24 -8.68
N ALA A 75 -10.63 -4.66 -9.68
CA ALA A 75 -9.39 -5.22 -10.23
C ALA A 75 -8.27 -5.28 -9.20
N PHE A 76 -8.06 -4.19 -8.42
CA PHE A 76 -7.04 -4.16 -7.38
C PHE A 76 -7.19 -5.29 -6.36
N ALA A 77 -8.42 -5.58 -5.94
CA ALA A 77 -8.70 -6.61 -4.94
C ALA A 77 -8.36 -8.05 -5.43
N ARG A 78 -8.16 -8.23 -6.73
CA ARG A 78 -7.87 -9.52 -7.38
C ARG A 78 -6.44 -9.66 -7.89
N LEU A 79 -5.59 -8.67 -7.63
CA LEU A 79 -4.18 -8.66 -8.03
C LEU A 79 -3.30 -8.90 -6.80
N PRO A 80 -2.07 -9.44 -6.98
CA PRO A 80 -1.46 -10.00 -8.21
C PRO A 80 -2.14 -11.27 -8.73
N ARG A 81 -2.01 -11.52 -10.04
CA ARG A 81 -2.51 -12.74 -10.68
C ARG A 81 -1.72 -13.11 -11.93
N TYR A 82 -1.95 -14.31 -12.44
CA TYR A 82 -1.39 -14.78 -13.70
C TYR A 82 -2.10 -14.14 -14.90
N PHE A 83 -1.31 -13.73 -15.91
CA PHE A 83 -1.79 -13.20 -17.18
C PHE A 83 -1.27 -14.03 -18.34
N PRO A 84 -2.15 -14.66 -19.13
CA PRO A 84 -1.76 -15.53 -20.24
C PRO A 84 -1.03 -14.80 -21.38
N ASP A 85 -1.35 -13.52 -21.61
CA ASP A 85 -0.76 -12.71 -22.68
C ASP A 85 0.74 -12.42 -22.48
N THR A 86 1.20 -12.46 -21.25
CA THR A 86 2.61 -12.26 -20.89
C THR A 86 3.26 -13.53 -20.33
N ASP A 87 2.47 -14.56 -20.06
CA ASP A 87 2.87 -15.77 -19.36
C ASP A 87 3.50 -15.52 -17.98
N LYS A 88 3.09 -14.43 -17.29
CA LYS A 88 3.65 -13.97 -16.01
C LYS A 88 2.57 -13.70 -14.99
N VAL A 89 2.95 -13.80 -13.70
CA VAL A 89 2.20 -13.18 -12.62
C VAL A 89 2.54 -11.70 -12.60
N GLN A 90 1.51 -10.86 -12.52
CA GLN A 90 1.67 -9.41 -12.49
C GLN A 90 0.82 -8.83 -11.36
N ASP A 91 1.39 -7.88 -10.64
CA ASP A 91 0.65 -6.97 -9.78
C ASP A 91 0.11 -5.78 -10.60
N LEU A 92 -0.57 -4.84 -9.94
CA LEU A 92 -1.18 -3.72 -10.66
C LEU A 92 -0.13 -2.86 -11.39
N GLU A 93 1.00 -2.60 -10.76
CA GLU A 93 2.05 -1.73 -11.32
C GLU A 93 2.73 -2.36 -12.52
N SER A 94 3.07 -3.65 -12.44
CA SER A 94 3.65 -4.40 -13.56
C SER A 94 2.64 -4.61 -14.70
N ARG A 95 1.35 -4.76 -14.38
CA ARG A 95 0.30 -4.85 -15.40
C ARG A 95 0.08 -3.54 -16.12
N LEU A 96 0.02 -2.42 -15.39
CA LEU A 96 -0.05 -1.09 -15.98
C LEU A 96 1.15 -0.79 -16.87
N LEU A 97 2.36 -1.15 -16.43
CA LEU A 97 3.57 -1.03 -17.25
C LEU A 97 3.42 -1.79 -18.57
N THR A 98 2.90 -3.01 -18.53
CA THR A 98 2.62 -3.80 -19.74
C THR A 98 1.63 -3.10 -20.66
N CYS A 99 0.53 -2.58 -20.12
CA CYS A 99 -0.48 -1.87 -20.91
C CYS A 99 0.05 -0.54 -21.49
N MET A 100 0.82 0.24 -20.74
CA MET A 100 1.42 1.47 -21.22
C MET A 100 2.38 1.21 -22.41
N VAL A 101 3.14 0.14 -22.34
CA VAL A 101 4.02 -0.28 -23.44
C VAL A 101 3.22 -0.82 -24.63
N SER A 102 2.31 -1.75 -24.41
CA SER A 102 1.60 -2.44 -25.50
C SER A 102 0.53 -1.57 -26.17
N LEU A 103 -0.29 -0.86 -25.40
CA LEU A 103 -1.40 -0.06 -25.92
C LEU A 103 -0.97 1.36 -26.31
N GLN A 104 -0.22 2.05 -25.44
CA GLN A 104 0.16 3.45 -25.64
C GLN A 104 1.49 3.60 -26.39
N GLY A 105 2.33 2.56 -26.43
CA GLY A 105 3.61 2.57 -27.15
C GLY A 105 4.73 3.31 -26.42
N PHE A 106 4.60 3.54 -25.14
CA PHE A 106 5.71 4.09 -24.33
C PHE A 106 6.88 3.12 -24.29
N LYS A 107 8.09 3.63 -24.18
CA LYS A 107 9.26 2.80 -23.91
C LYS A 107 9.27 2.39 -22.46
N ARG A 108 9.54 1.10 -22.21
CA ARG A 108 9.61 0.54 -20.85
C ARG A 108 10.61 1.30 -19.96
N GLU A 109 11.76 1.64 -20.53
CA GLU A 109 12.85 2.33 -19.83
C GLU A 109 12.43 3.71 -19.33
N ASP A 110 11.63 4.43 -20.11
CA ASP A 110 11.13 5.76 -19.73
C ASP A 110 10.14 5.65 -18.55
N ILE A 111 9.19 4.69 -18.61
CA ILE A 111 8.25 4.45 -17.51
C ILE A 111 9.01 4.03 -16.25
N VAL A 112 9.98 3.11 -16.36
CA VAL A 112 10.77 2.62 -15.23
C VAL A 112 11.61 3.73 -14.60
N ARG A 113 12.15 4.64 -15.40
CA ARG A 113 12.89 5.82 -14.91
C ARG A 113 12.01 6.76 -14.11
N GLU A 114 10.75 6.91 -14.50
CA GLU A 114 9.78 7.83 -13.89
C GLU A 114 8.74 7.14 -13.00
N ARG A 115 8.98 5.87 -12.63
CA ARG A 115 8.05 5.00 -11.91
C ARG A 115 7.53 5.56 -10.60
N PHE A 116 8.36 6.33 -9.90
CA PHE A 116 8.05 6.88 -8.59
C PHE A 116 8.10 8.41 -8.61
N GLY A 117 7.20 9.03 -7.88
CA GLY A 117 7.22 10.47 -7.64
C GLY A 117 8.42 10.89 -6.80
N THR A 118 8.83 12.13 -7.00
CA THR A 118 9.85 12.84 -6.21
C THR A 118 9.22 14.07 -5.57
N LEU A 119 9.98 14.87 -4.83
CA LEU A 119 9.49 16.14 -4.28
C LEU A 119 9.02 17.12 -5.36
N ASP A 120 9.62 17.04 -6.55
CA ASP A 120 9.41 18.00 -7.64
C ASP A 120 8.56 17.43 -8.78
N ARG A 121 8.18 16.15 -8.71
CA ARG A 121 7.47 15.48 -9.81
C ARG A 121 6.59 14.34 -9.30
N ASP A 122 5.32 14.40 -9.63
CA ASP A 122 4.38 13.29 -9.43
C ASP A 122 4.58 12.18 -10.47
N SER A 123 4.37 10.94 -10.06
CA SER A 123 4.38 9.78 -10.95
C SER A 123 3.00 9.50 -11.53
N ASP A 124 2.94 9.27 -12.85
CA ASP A 124 1.72 8.80 -13.52
C ASP A 124 1.34 7.40 -13.04
N MET A 125 2.33 6.55 -12.76
CA MET A 125 2.11 5.20 -12.23
C MET A 125 1.38 5.25 -10.88
N GLU A 126 1.83 6.10 -9.96
CA GLU A 126 1.22 6.24 -8.63
C GLU A 126 -0.21 6.79 -8.71
N ALA A 127 -0.47 7.70 -9.64
CA ALA A 127 -1.81 8.22 -9.90
C ALA A 127 -2.74 7.13 -10.46
N LEU A 128 -2.30 6.38 -11.47
CA LEU A 128 -3.06 5.28 -12.06
C LEU A 128 -3.37 4.18 -11.03
N VAL A 129 -2.40 3.81 -10.19
CA VAL A 129 -2.59 2.84 -9.10
C VAL A 129 -3.60 3.34 -8.06
N SER A 130 -3.56 4.64 -7.74
CA SER A 130 -4.53 5.25 -6.80
C SER A 130 -5.95 5.20 -7.36
N PHE A 131 -6.14 5.55 -8.62
CA PHE A 131 -7.44 5.47 -9.29
C PHE A 131 -7.98 4.04 -9.32
N ILE A 132 -7.21 3.08 -9.81
CA ILE A 132 -7.67 1.68 -9.91
C ILE A 132 -7.87 1.07 -8.52
N GLY A 133 -7.02 1.44 -7.54
CA GLY A 133 -7.17 1.03 -6.14
C GLY A 133 -8.52 1.51 -5.57
N SER A 134 -8.87 2.78 -5.77
CA SER A 134 -10.13 3.36 -5.27
C SER A 134 -11.38 2.69 -5.84
N LYS A 135 -11.30 2.16 -7.08
CA LYS A 135 -12.41 1.40 -7.71
C LYS A 135 -12.63 0.00 -7.09
N SER A 136 -11.82 -0.37 -6.11
CA SER A 136 -12.02 -1.60 -5.31
C SER A 136 -12.48 -1.32 -3.89
N ASN A 137 -12.74 -0.06 -3.51
CA ASN A 137 -13.16 0.31 -2.15
C ASN A 137 -14.43 -0.42 -1.74
N GLY A 138 -14.44 -0.93 -0.49
CA GLY A 138 -15.52 -1.75 0.06
C GLY A 138 -15.44 -3.24 -0.29
N LEU A 139 -14.62 -3.65 -1.23
CA LEU A 139 -14.41 -5.05 -1.58
C LEU A 139 -13.35 -5.70 -0.70
N LYS A 140 -13.44 -7.02 -0.55
CA LYS A 140 -12.41 -7.79 0.16
C LYS A 140 -11.27 -8.15 -0.78
N MET A 141 -10.04 -8.02 -0.30
CA MET A 141 -8.86 -8.56 -0.96
C MET A 141 -9.02 -10.08 -1.16
N ASP A 142 -8.90 -10.51 -2.40
CA ASP A 142 -9.07 -11.92 -2.78
C ASP A 142 -8.12 -12.28 -3.94
N MET A 143 -6.83 -12.13 -3.68
CA MET A 143 -5.78 -12.52 -4.62
C MET A 143 -5.90 -14.02 -4.94
N PRO A 144 -5.94 -14.42 -6.22
CA PRO A 144 -6.05 -15.82 -6.59
C PRO A 144 -4.72 -16.57 -6.36
N LEU A 145 -4.83 -17.85 -6.01
CA LEU A 145 -3.72 -18.81 -5.94
C LEU A 145 -4.04 -20.09 -6.74
N ALA A 146 -4.91 -19.96 -7.74
CA ALA A 146 -5.38 -21.09 -8.51
C ALA A 146 -4.35 -21.57 -9.53
N HIS A 147 -3.65 -20.64 -10.19
CA HIS A 147 -2.63 -20.98 -11.19
C HIS A 147 -1.31 -21.41 -10.53
N PRO A 148 -0.57 -22.42 -11.11
CA PRO A 148 0.72 -22.85 -10.54
C PRO A 148 1.72 -21.72 -10.36
N LYS A 149 1.85 -20.80 -11.32
CA LYS A 149 2.74 -19.63 -11.25
C LYS A 149 2.35 -18.64 -10.15
N GLU A 150 1.06 -18.51 -9.81
CA GLU A 150 0.62 -17.68 -8.68
C GLU A 150 1.11 -18.26 -7.34
N ARG A 151 1.01 -19.60 -7.19
CA ARG A 151 1.53 -20.29 -6.00
C ARG A 151 3.04 -20.22 -5.91
N GLU A 152 3.74 -20.31 -7.05
CA GLU A 152 5.20 -20.17 -7.12
C GLU A 152 5.63 -18.76 -6.74
N ALA A 153 4.99 -17.73 -7.32
CA ALA A 153 5.24 -16.32 -6.96
C ALA A 153 5.00 -16.05 -5.47
N TYR A 154 3.91 -16.59 -4.91
CA TYR A 154 3.63 -16.49 -3.49
C TYR A 154 4.74 -17.11 -2.62
N LYS A 155 5.17 -18.33 -2.91
CA LYS A 155 6.25 -19.03 -2.19
C LYS A 155 7.60 -18.30 -2.32
N SER A 156 7.90 -17.81 -3.51
CA SER A 156 9.12 -17.02 -3.76
C SER A 156 9.08 -15.71 -2.94
N GLY A 157 7.92 -15.06 -2.87
CA GLY A 157 7.72 -13.88 -2.05
C GLY A 157 7.86 -14.15 -0.56
N GLU A 158 7.34 -15.28 -0.07
CA GLU A 158 7.54 -15.74 1.31
C GLU A 158 9.02 -15.94 1.63
N TYR A 159 9.74 -16.61 0.73
CA TYR A 159 11.19 -16.78 0.86
C TYR A 159 11.91 -15.41 0.94
N LEU A 160 11.59 -14.49 0.03
CA LEU A 160 12.19 -13.14 0.01
C LEU A 160 11.87 -12.36 1.29
N PHE A 161 10.68 -12.48 1.84
CA PHE A 161 10.28 -11.82 3.08
C PHE A 161 11.13 -12.26 4.29
N HIS A 162 11.49 -13.55 4.33
CA HIS A 162 12.27 -14.13 5.44
C HIS A 162 13.78 -14.16 5.19
N ARG A 163 14.22 -14.06 3.92
CA ARG A 163 15.63 -14.15 3.58
C ARG A 163 16.43 -12.97 4.09
N ARG A 164 17.42 -13.23 4.94
CA ARG A 164 18.39 -12.22 5.37
C ARG A 164 19.36 -11.92 4.25
N SER A 165 19.70 -10.65 4.07
CA SER A 165 20.58 -10.19 3.00
C SER A 165 21.12 -8.78 3.28
N GLY A 166 22.00 -8.32 2.39
CA GLY A 166 22.66 -7.02 2.53
C GLY A 166 23.70 -6.96 3.67
N PRO A 167 24.44 -5.86 3.76
CA PRO A 167 25.54 -5.73 4.72
C PRO A 167 25.09 -5.69 6.19
N LEU A 168 23.81 -5.40 6.45
CA LEU A 168 23.25 -5.39 7.80
C LEU A 168 22.63 -6.73 8.19
N ASP A 169 22.65 -7.71 7.28
CA ASP A 169 22.06 -9.03 7.46
C ASP A 169 20.60 -8.98 7.96
N PHE A 170 19.78 -8.14 7.32
CA PHE A 170 18.36 -7.99 7.61
C PHE A 170 17.48 -8.73 6.61
N SER A 171 16.24 -8.97 7.03
CA SER A 171 15.12 -9.38 6.18
C SER A 171 13.91 -8.50 6.50
N CYS A 172 12.85 -8.57 5.69
CA CYS A 172 11.58 -7.92 6.02
C CYS A 172 11.06 -8.44 7.38
N ALA A 173 11.18 -9.75 7.61
CA ALA A 173 10.79 -10.40 8.86
C ALA A 173 11.55 -9.89 10.09
N THR A 174 12.79 -9.44 9.95
CA THR A 174 13.56 -8.87 11.08
C THR A 174 12.83 -7.72 11.78
N CYS A 175 12.06 -6.93 11.02
CA CYS A 175 11.31 -5.81 11.54
C CYS A 175 9.79 -6.07 11.58
N HIS A 176 9.28 -6.98 10.75
CA HIS A 176 7.85 -7.16 10.51
C HIS A 176 7.29 -8.51 10.96
N ALA A 177 8.05 -9.31 11.71
CA ALA A 177 7.56 -10.61 12.24
C ALA A 177 7.35 -10.61 13.76
N GLU A 178 7.47 -9.46 14.42
CA GLU A 178 7.33 -9.32 15.88
C GLU A 178 6.54 -8.07 16.23
N GLU A 179 5.83 -8.13 17.36
CA GLU A 179 5.15 -6.97 17.94
C GLU A 179 6.13 -5.96 18.53
N GLY A 180 5.71 -4.68 18.57
CA GLY A 180 6.45 -3.61 19.26
C GLY A 180 7.71 -3.13 18.55
N LYS A 181 8.01 -3.63 17.36
CA LYS A 181 9.13 -3.10 16.56
C LYS A 181 8.84 -1.69 16.09
N ARG A 182 9.85 -0.85 16.15
CA ARG A 182 9.76 0.57 15.75
C ARG A 182 10.93 0.95 14.87
N ILE A 183 10.66 1.86 13.94
CA ILE A 183 11.71 2.57 13.21
C ILE A 183 11.48 4.08 13.37
N ARG A 184 12.48 4.79 13.91
CA ARG A 184 12.32 6.19 14.29
C ARG A 184 11.14 6.35 15.26
N LEU A 185 10.13 7.16 14.90
CA LEU A 185 8.92 7.40 15.70
C LEU A 185 7.70 6.62 15.21
N GLN A 186 7.88 5.60 14.37
CA GLN A 186 6.79 4.83 13.79
C GLN A 186 6.81 3.39 14.29
N ASP A 187 5.68 2.92 14.77
CA ASP A 187 5.46 1.50 15.02
C ASP A 187 5.36 0.75 13.69
N LEU A 188 6.02 -0.39 13.63
CA LEU A 188 5.99 -1.25 12.46
C LEU A 188 4.89 -2.31 12.62
N PRO A 189 4.09 -2.56 11.59
CA PRO A 189 3.09 -3.62 11.66
C PRO A 189 3.76 -4.99 11.75
N ASN A 190 3.24 -5.85 12.60
CA ASN A 190 3.56 -7.26 12.57
C ASN A 190 2.82 -7.93 11.41
N MET A 191 3.53 -8.19 10.31
CA MET A 191 2.96 -8.76 9.09
C MET A 191 2.72 -10.28 9.19
N THR A 192 3.06 -10.92 10.31
CA THR A 192 2.66 -12.30 10.62
C THR A 192 1.28 -12.34 11.26
N ASP A 193 0.82 -11.25 11.86
CA ASP A 193 -0.55 -11.09 12.33
C ASP A 193 -1.50 -10.82 11.15
N ALA A 194 -2.56 -11.61 11.04
CA ALA A 194 -3.48 -11.53 9.91
C ALA A 194 -4.23 -10.19 9.82
N LYS A 195 -4.63 -9.60 10.97
CA LYS A 195 -5.37 -8.34 10.99
C LYS A 195 -4.48 -7.16 10.60
N GLN A 196 -3.25 -7.13 11.12
CA GLN A 196 -2.29 -6.09 10.76
C GLN A 196 -1.90 -6.20 9.29
N MET A 197 -1.74 -7.43 8.77
CA MET A 197 -1.45 -7.64 7.36
C MET A 197 -2.60 -7.19 6.46
N GLN A 198 -3.85 -7.48 6.82
CA GLN A 198 -5.02 -6.96 6.11
C GLN A 198 -5.02 -5.43 6.04
N MET A 199 -4.71 -4.74 7.15
CA MET A 199 -4.56 -3.28 7.15
C MET A 199 -3.44 -2.80 6.22
N VAL A 200 -2.29 -3.49 6.20
CA VAL A 200 -1.14 -3.11 5.37
C VAL A 200 -1.50 -3.12 3.89
N VAL A 201 -2.21 -4.14 3.43
CA VAL A 201 -2.47 -4.30 1.98
C VAL A 201 -3.79 -3.68 1.53
N ALA A 202 -4.82 -3.66 2.36
CA ALA A 202 -6.14 -3.20 1.96
C ALA A 202 -6.36 -1.70 2.22
N THR A 203 -5.67 -1.11 3.21
CA THR A 203 -5.80 0.31 3.56
C THR A 203 -4.46 1.04 3.61
N GLY A 204 -3.37 0.33 3.35
CA GLY A 204 -2.02 0.83 3.54
C GLY A 204 -1.36 1.43 2.31
N TRP A 205 -1.55 0.80 1.15
CA TRP A 205 -0.85 1.18 -0.08
C TRP A 205 -1.69 0.86 -1.32
N PRO A 206 -1.88 1.82 -2.28
CA PRO A 206 -1.29 3.17 -2.31
C PRO A 206 -1.76 4.05 -1.15
N ALA A 207 -0.88 4.93 -0.69
CA ALA A 207 -1.19 5.86 0.40
C ALA A 207 -0.54 7.23 0.20
N TYR A 208 -1.27 8.29 0.56
CA TYR A 208 -0.69 9.61 0.71
C TYR A 208 0.23 9.65 1.93
N ARG A 209 1.45 10.10 1.75
CA ARG A 209 2.43 10.30 2.82
C ARG A 209 2.61 11.78 3.12
N GLY A 210 2.12 12.21 4.28
CA GLY A 210 2.16 13.61 4.68
C GLY A 210 3.57 14.21 4.71
N THR A 211 4.59 13.43 5.13
CA THR A 211 5.99 13.88 5.16
C THR A 211 6.63 14.06 3.79
N GLN A 212 6.00 13.58 2.74
CA GLN A 212 6.51 13.62 1.35
C GLN A 212 5.55 14.34 0.41
N ALA A 213 4.38 14.76 0.91
CA ALA A 213 3.32 15.42 0.15
C ALA A 213 2.97 14.68 -1.16
N SER A 214 3.04 13.36 -1.17
CA SER A 214 2.83 12.54 -2.36
C SER A 214 2.28 11.16 -2.02
N VAL A 215 1.67 10.50 -3.00
CA VAL A 215 1.24 9.11 -2.88
C VAL A 215 2.43 8.17 -3.12
N ARG A 216 2.45 7.06 -2.41
CA ARG A 216 3.38 5.94 -2.58
C ARG A 216 2.59 4.67 -2.83
N THR A 217 3.03 3.87 -3.79
CA THR A 217 2.48 2.54 -4.06
C THR A 217 3.17 1.47 -3.21
N MET A 218 2.70 0.22 -3.31
CA MET A 218 3.35 -0.89 -2.61
C MET A 218 4.79 -1.10 -3.11
N GLN A 219 5.03 -1.11 -4.43
CA GLN A 219 6.39 -1.29 -4.95
C GLN A 219 7.31 -0.13 -4.57
N HIS A 220 6.79 1.11 -4.55
CA HIS A 220 7.57 2.24 -4.05
C HIS A 220 7.93 2.06 -2.57
N ARG A 221 6.98 1.60 -1.75
CA ARG A 221 7.25 1.33 -0.33
C ARG A 221 8.28 0.23 -0.12
N LEU A 222 8.23 -0.83 -0.92
CA LEU A 222 9.25 -1.89 -0.89
C LEU A 222 10.63 -1.36 -1.27
N TYR A 223 10.70 -0.55 -2.33
CA TYR A 223 11.93 0.13 -2.73
C TYR A 223 12.51 0.99 -1.59
N ASP A 224 11.69 1.84 -0.97
CA ASP A 224 12.08 2.68 0.16
C ASP A 224 12.63 1.86 1.34
N CYS A 225 11.97 0.75 1.68
CA CYS A 225 12.44 -0.14 2.75
C CYS A 225 13.78 -0.79 2.41
N ASN A 226 13.92 -1.32 1.21
CA ASN A 226 15.15 -1.98 0.77
C ASN A 226 16.32 -0.99 0.78
N TRP A 227 16.09 0.22 0.27
CA TRP A 227 17.10 1.26 0.29
C TRP A 227 17.53 1.65 1.72
N GLN A 228 16.55 1.89 2.61
CA GLN A 228 16.84 2.27 4.01
C GLN A 228 17.55 1.16 4.79
N MET A 229 17.19 -0.09 4.55
CA MET A 229 17.74 -1.26 5.25
C MET A 229 18.97 -1.84 4.55
N ARG A 230 19.45 -1.21 3.48
CA ARG A 230 20.59 -1.70 2.68
C ARG A 230 20.38 -3.10 2.13
N LEU A 231 19.12 -3.47 1.89
CA LEU A 231 18.76 -4.69 1.18
C LEU A 231 18.98 -4.52 -0.33
N PRO A 232 19.20 -5.61 -1.08
CA PRO A 232 19.27 -5.55 -2.53
C PRO A 232 18.01 -4.93 -3.15
N ASP A 233 18.17 -4.11 -4.19
CA ASP A 233 17.05 -3.61 -4.98
C ASP A 233 16.40 -4.79 -5.72
N LEU A 234 15.09 -4.95 -5.53
CA LEU A 234 14.32 -5.99 -6.21
C LEU A 234 14.04 -5.65 -7.69
N GLY A 235 14.24 -4.40 -8.08
CA GLY A 235 13.85 -3.88 -9.39
C GLY A 235 12.34 -3.64 -9.52
N PHE A 236 11.97 -2.51 -10.10
CA PHE A 236 10.56 -2.17 -10.33
C PHE A 236 9.92 -3.12 -11.36
N ALA A 237 8.74 -3.63 -11.05
CA ALA A 237 7.98 -4.57 -11.89
C ALA A 237 8.79 -5.81 -12.31
N SER A 238 9.77 -6.22 -11.49
CA SER A 238 10.52 -7.44 -11.66
C SER A 238 9.75 -8.65 -11.10
N GLU A 239 10.18 -9.85 -11.45
CA GLU A 239 9.60 -11.07 -10.88
C GLU A 239 9.78 -11.13 -9.35
N MET A 240 10.88 -10.61 -8.81
CA MET A 240 11.13 -10.56 -7.37
C MET A 240 10.20 -9.57 -6.66
N SER A 241 10.02 -8.36 -7.19
CA SER A 241 9.10 -7.38 -6.59
C SER A 241 7.65 -7.86 -6.65
N VAL A 242 7.23 -8.46 -7.76
CA VAL A 242 5.90 -9.06 -7.93
C VAL A 242 5.71 -10.27 -7.02
N ALA A 243 6.74 -11.11 -6.84
CA ALA A 243 6.68 -12.25 -5.92
C ALA A 243 6.46 -11.77 -4.47
N LEU A 244 7.24 -10.77 -4.03
CA LEU A 244 7.07 -10.21 -2.69
C LEU A 244 5.68 -9.57 -2.52
N THR A 245 5.19 -8.82 -3.51
CA THR A 245 3.83 -8.27 -3.51
C THR A 245 2.77 -9.38 -3.45
N SER A 246 2.99 -10.50 -4.18
CA SER A 246 2.09 -11.66 -4.15
C SER A 246 2.00 -12.31 -2.77
N TYR A 247 3.12 -12.45 -2.07
CA TYR A 247 3.12 -12.93 -0.69
C TYR A 247 2.34 -11.98 0.23
N LEU A 248 2.65 -10.69 0.19
CA LEU A 248 2.02 -9.69 1.05
C LEU A 248 0.50 -9.64 0.82
N TYR A 249 0.05 -9.58 -0.43
CA TYR A 249 -1.38 -9.49 -0.75
C TYR A 249 -2.12 -10.79 -0.46
N GLY A 250 -1.49 -11.94 -0.71
CA GLY A 250 -2.06 -13.23 -0.35
C GLY A 250 -2.23 -13.39 1.17
N ARG A 251 -1.26 -12.92 1.96
CA ARG A 251 -1.36 -12.87 3.43
C ARG A 251 -2.43 -11.92 3.93
N GLY A 252 -2.68 -10.83 3.20
CA GLY A 252 -3.71 -9.84 3.52
C GLY A 252 -5.11 -10.17 3.00
N LYS A 253 -5.34 -11.39 2.51
CA LYS A 253 -6.65 -11.84 2.03
C LYS A 253 -7.75 -11.59 3.05
N GLY A 254 -8.89 -11.08 2.58
CA GLY A 254 -10.06 -10.76 3.40
C GLY A 254 -10.08 -9.34 3.96
N GLY A 255 -8.98 -8.58 3.89
CA GLY A 255 -8.97 -7.16 4.24
C GLY A 255 -9.90 -6.35 3.34
N VAL A 256 -10.68 -5.44 3.91
CA VAL A 256 -11.59 -4.57 3.15
C VAL A 256 -10.81 -3.39 2.59
N VAL A 257 -10.84 -3.22 1.27
CA VAL A 257 -10.12 -2.17 0.56
C VAL A 257 -10.67 -0.80 0.92
N GLN A 258 -9.78 0.13 1.26
CA GLN A 258 -10.08 1.54 1.46
C GLN A 258 -8.85 2.35 1.03
N LEU A 259 -8.82 2.76 -0.22
CA LEU A 259 -7.67 3.40 -0.87
C LEU A 259 -8.08 4.71 -1.56
N PRO A 260 -7.15 5.65 -1.70
CA PRO A 260 -5.80 5.63 -1.13
C PRO A 260 -5.83 5.76 0.40
N GLY A 261 -4.88 5.10 1.06
CA GLY A 261 -4.68 5.27 2.50
C GLY A 261 -4.00 6.59 2.84
N VAL A 262 -3.89 6.90 4.14
CA VAL A 262 -3.08 8.02 4.65
C VAL A 262 -2.01 7.49 5.59
N ARG A 263 -0.78 7.93 5.39
CA ARG A 263 0.39 7.56 6.21
C ARG A 263 1.21 8.80 6.56
N ARG A 264 1.91 8.72 7.69
CA ARG A 264 2.86 9.74 8.11
C ARG A 264 4.08 9.81 7.20
#